data_e9aad5a5fa8c37d198fad68708211801
#
_entry.id   e9aad5a5fa8c37d198fad68708211801
#
_cell.length_a   1.000
_cell.length_b   1.000
_cell.length_c   1.000
_cell.angle_alpha   90.00
_cell.angle_beta   90.00
_cell.angle_gamma   90.00
#
_symmetry.space_group_name_H-M   'P 1'
#
loop_
_entity.id
_entity.type
_entity.pdbx_description
1 polymer ?
#
loop_
_entity_poly.entity_id
_entity_poly.type
_entity_poly.pdbx_seq_one_letter_code
_entity_poly.pdbx_strand_id
1 'polypeptide(L)' 'LQMHHHRSEHWVVINGTAEVLVGEEEKLLSENQSVDIPKATKHRLGNPGKLPVEIIEIQNGPYLEEDDIVRFDDVYGRS' A
#
# COMPACT_ATOMS: atom_id res chain seq x y z
N LEU A 1 5.24 3.79 -6.20
CA LEU A 1 3.97 3.39 -6.82
C LEU A 1 4.13 2.00 -7.41
N GLN A 2 3.25 1.11 -7.04
CA GLN A 2 3.35 -0.31 -7.40
C GLN A 2 2.00 -0.85 -7.85
N MET A 3 2.05 -2.00 -8.48
CA MET A 3 0.86 -2.74 -8.88
C MET A 3 1.21 -4.23 -8.90
N HIS A 4 0.27 -5.06 -8.48
CA HIS A 4 0.41 -6.52 -8.56
C HIS A 4 -0.71 -7.06 -9.44
N HIS A 5 -0.37 -7.98 -10.35
CA HIS A 5 -1.35 -8.53 -11.29
C HIS A 5 -2.15 -9.69 -10.71
N HIS A 6 -1.58 -10.44 -9.78
CA HIS A 6 -2.14 -11.72 -9.34
C HIS A 6 -2.49 -11.77 -7.87
N ARG A 7 -2.37 -10.65 -7.15
CA ARG A 7 -2.73 -10.65 -5.73
C ARG A 7 -3.40 -9.33 -5.35
N SER A 8 -4.23 -9.41 -4.34
CA SER A 8 -4.77 -8.24 -3.65
C SER A 8 -4.10 -8.16 -2.29
N GLU A 9 -4.23 -7.00 -1.63
CA GLU A 9 -3.65 -6.78 -0.32
C GLU A 9 -4.65 -6.06 0.57
N HIS A 10 -4.53 -6.28 1.87
CA HIS A 10 -5.29 -5.56 2.87
C HIS A 10 -4.28 -5.03 3.88
N TRP A 11 -4.24 -3.72 4.05
CA TRP A 11 -3.29 -3.06 4.93
C TRP A 11 -4.00 -2.48 6.14
N VAL A 12 -3.44 -2.72 7.33
CA VAL A 12 -3.94 -2.17 8.59
C VAL A 12 -2.84 -1.36 9.24
N VAL A 13 -3.13 -0.11 9.58
CA VAL A 13 -2.17 0.75 10.27
C VAL A 13 -2.17 0.41 11.76
N ILE A 14 -1.00 0.09 12.30
CA ILE A 14 -0.85 -0.19 13.73
C ILE A 14 -0.21 0.97 14.48
N ASN A 15 0.63 1.76 13.83
CA ASN A 15 1.21 2.96 14.44
C ASN A 15 1.36 4.06 13.40
N GLY A 16 1.19 5.29 13.84
CA GLY A 16 1.40 6.45 13.00
C GLY A 16 0.23 6.75 12.09
N THR A 17 0.50 7.55 11.08
CA THR A 17 -0.50 7.94 10.08
C THR A 17 0.06 7.61 8.70
N ALA A 18 -0.69 6.86 7.92
CA ALA A 18 -0.30 6.47 6.58
C ALA A 18 -1.07 7.28 5.54
N GLU A 19 -0.36 7.75 4.52
CA GLU A 19 -0.99 8.32 3.35
C GLU A 19 -0.96 7.24 2.26
N VAL A 20 -2.13 6.82 1.81
CA VAL A 20 -2.24 5.69 0.88
C VAL A 20 -2.92 6.14 -0.39
N LEU A 21 -2.28 5.84 -1.51
CA LEU A 21 -2.89 6.02 -2.83
C LEU A 21 -3.31 4.66 -3.33
N VAL A 22 -4.60 4.51 -3.67
CA VAL A 22 -5.15 3.29 -4.25
C VAL A 22 -5.90 3.70 -5.51
N GLY A 23 -5.36 3.29 -6.66
CA GLY A 23 -5.87 3.78 -7.94
C GLY A 23 -5.69 5.29 -8.01
N GLU A 24 -6.79 6.03 -8.05
CA GLU A 24 -6.75 7.48 -8.08
C GLU A 24 -7.22 8.11 -6.77
N GLU A 25 -7.51 7.29 -5.76
CA GLU A 25 -8.00 7.77 -4.48
C GLU A 25 -6.86 7.88 -3.47
N GLU A 26 -6.78 9.03 -2.82
CA GLU A 26 -5.84 9.24 -1.72
C GLU A 26 -6.58 9.17 -0.41
N LYS A 27 -6.00 8.46 0.56
CA LYS A 27 -6.60 8.27 1.87
C LYS A 27 -5.57 8.49 2.95
N LEU A 28 -5.99 9.08 4.06
CA LEU A 28 -5.19 9.14 5.28
C LEU A 28 -5.75 8.12 6.26
N LEU A 29 -4.88 7.24 6.74
CA LEU A 29 -5.28 6.19 7.67
C LEU A 29 -4.56 6.40 9.00
N SER A 30 -5.32 6.39 10.07
CA SER A 30 -4.80 6.42 11.43
C SER A 30 -4.74 5.00 11.98
N GLU A 31 -4.30 4.88 13.23
CA GLU A 31 -4.20 3.57 13.89
C GLU A 31 -5.53 2.83 13.84
N ASN A 32 -5.47 1.55 13.58
CA ASN A 32 -6.58 0.61 13.44
C ASN A 32 -7.44 0.82 12.19
N GLN A 33 -7.12 1.78 11.34
CA GLN A 33 -7.79 1.93 10.06
C GLN A 33 -7.12 1.06 9.01
N SER A 34 -7.87 0.70 7.99
CA SER A 34 -7.38 -0.24 6.99
C SER A 34 -7.86 0.14 5.60
N VAL A 35 -7.22 -0.47 4.60
CA VAL A 35 -7.57 -0.26 3.20
C VAL A 35 -7.37 -1.55 2.43
N ASP A 36 -8.23 -1.79 1.45
CA ASP A 36 -8.07 -2.89 0.50
C ASP A 36 -7.39 -2.37 -0.76
N ILE A 37 -6.44 -3.15 -1.25
CA ILE A 37 -5.74 -2.86 -2.50
C ILE A 37 -6.06 -4.00 -3.46
N PRO A 38 -6.98 -3.78 -4.42
CA PRO A 38 -7.36 -4.84 -5.36
C PRO A 38 -6.22 -5.22 -6.30
N LYS A 39 -6.37 -6.36 -6.97
CA LYS A 39 -5.44 -6.77 -8.01
C LYS A 39 -5.37 -5.72 -9.10
N ALA A 40 -4.22 -5.62 -9.75
CA ALA A 40 -3.99 -4.75 -10.89
C ALA A 40 -4.34 -3.29 -10.63
N THR A 41 -4.14 -2.85 -9.38
CA THR A 41 -4.43 -1.48 -8.97
C THR A 41 -3.14 -0.83 -8.51
N LYS A 42 -2.84 0.34 -9.04
CA LYS A 42 -1.68 1.12 -8.61
C LYS A 42 -1.86 1.56 -7.18
N HIS A 43 -0.81 1.47 -6.38
CA HIS A 43 -0.88 1.87 -4.99
C HIS A 43 0.46 2.41 -4.52
N ARG A 44 0.42 3.23 -3.48
CA ARG A 44 1.60 3.84 -2.90
C ARG A 44 1.35 4.12 -1.43
N LEU A 45 2.39 3.95 -0.63
CA LEU A 45 2.36 4.27 0.80
C LEU A 45 3.30 5.43 1.08
N GLY A 46 2.83 6.42 1.80
CA GLY A 46 3.63 7.54 2.25
C GLY A 46 3.46 7.76 3.74
N ASN A 47 4.42 8.49 4.31
CA ASN A 47 4.37 8.88 5.71
C ASN A 47 4.33 10.41 5.80
N PRO A 48 3.14 10.99 5.99
CA PRO A 48 3.02 12.45 6.06
C PRO A 48 3.43 13.03 7.40
N GLY A 49 3.59 12.19 8.42
CA GLY A 49 3.93 12.64 9.76
C GLY A 49 5.41 12.53 10.07
N LYS A 50 5.75 12.78 11.32
CA LYS A 50 7.13 12.73 11.80
C LYS A 50 7.45 11.41 12.50
N LEU A 51 6.43 10.68 12.91
CA LEU A 51 6.61 9.40 13.58
C LEU A 51 6.64 8.28 12.55
N PRO A 52 7.32 7.17 12.84
CA PRO A 52 7.31 6.02 11.95
C PRO A 52 5.89 5.50 11.73
N VAL A 53 5.66 4.99 10.53
CA VAL A 53 4.41 4.31 10.20
C VAL A 53 4.68 2.82 10.18
N GLU A 54 3.84 2.07 10.88
CA GLU A 54 3.91 0.62 10.88
C GLU A 54 2.57 0.08 10.39
N ILE A 55 2.63 -0.84 9.44
CA ILE A 55 1.41 -1.47 8.90
C ILE A 55 1.58 -2.98 8.88
N ILE A 56 0.45 -3.66 8.95
CA ILE A 56 0.37 -5.09 8.68
C ILE A 56 -0.20 -5.23 7.26
N GLU A 57 0.47 -6.01 6.44
CA GLU A 57 0.02 -6.28 5.08
C GLU A 57 -0.42 -7.74 4.99
N ILE A 58 -1.66 -7.95 4.60
CA ILE A 58 -2.19 -9.27 4.32
C ILE A 58 -2.28 -9.40 2.81
N GLN A 59 -1.60 -10.40 2.26
CA GLN A 59 -1.56 -10.63 0.82
C GLN A 59 -2.40 -11.85 0.50
N ASN A 60 -3.20 -11.75 -0.56
CA ASN A 60 -4.11 -12.80 -0.93
C ASN A 60 -4.17 -12.93 -2.45
N GLY A 61 -3.94 -14.14 -2.95
CA GLY A 61 -3.97 -14.39 -4.38
C GLY A 61 -3.23 -15.66 -4.73
N PRO A 62 -3.37 -16.13 -5.97
CA PRO A 62 -2.74 -17.38 -6.40
C PRO A 62 -1.24 -17.28 -6.63
N TYR A 63 -0.69 -16.07 -6.70
CA TYR A 63 0.71 -15.88 -7.00
C TYR A 63 1.25 -14.70 -6.19
N LEU A 64 2.17 -14.97 -5.27
CA LEU A 64 2.69 -13.99 -4.33
C LEU A 64 4.17 -13.69 -4.51
N GLU A 65 4.75 -14.07 -5.65
CA GLU A 65 6.17 -13.87 -5.91
C GLU A 65 6.47 -12.42 -6.27
N GLU A 66 7.71 -12.00 -6.03
CA GLU A 66 8.10 -10.62 -6.28
C GLU A 66 8.06 -10.22 -7.76
N ASP A 67 8.16 -11.17 -8.66
CA ASP A 67 8.10 -10.85 -10.09
C ASP A 67 6.68 -10.52 -10.56
N ASP A 68 5.69 -10.60 -9.69
CA ASP A 68 4.34 -10.11 -9.99
C ASP A 68 4.21 -8.60 -9.81
N ILE A 69 5.27 -7.93 -9.41
CA ILE A 69 5.20 -6.52 -9.07
C ILE A 69 5.58 -5.65 -10.28
N VAL A 70 4.82 -4.59 -10.49
CA VAL A 70 5.14 -3.55 -11.48
C VAL A 70 5.40 -2.28 -10.71
N ARG A 71 6.57 -1.67 -10.93
CA ARG A 71 6.94 -0.46 -10.22
C ARG A 71 6.81 0.75 -11.14
N PHE A 72 6.37 1.85 -10.55
CA PHE A 72 6.23 3.13 -11.25
C PHE A 72 7.08 4.16 -10.52
N ASP A 73 7.34 5.29 -11.17
CA ASP A 73 8.07 6.37 -10.53
C ASP A 73 7.32 6.83 -9.29
N ASP A 74 8.07 7.01 -8.20
CA ASP A 74 7.50 7.36 -6.92
C ASP A 74 8.15 8.63 -6.41
N VAL A 75 7.40 9.72 -6.45
CA VAL A 75 7.91 11.04 -6.07
C VAL A 75 8.26 11.14 -4.59
N TYR A 76 7.81 10.18 -3.79
CA TYR A 76 8.14 10.16 -2.36
C TYR A 76 9.39 9.33 -2.08
N GLY A 77 10.00 8.74 -3.09
CA GLY A 77 11.17 7.89 -2.90
C GLY A 77 10.86 6.60 -2.15
N ARG A 78 9.63 6.16 -2.15
CA ARG A 78 9.19 4.94 -1.49
C ARG A 78 9.20 3.77 -2.45
N SER A 79 9.43 2.65 -1.91
CA SER A 79 9.39 1.45 -2.71
C SER A 79 8.43 0.42 -2.13
#